data_c4b4d8fbdad504a97d67c659bc32217d
#
_entry.id   c4b4d8fbdad504a97d67c659bc32217d
#
_cell.length_a   1.000
_cell.length_b   1.000
_cell.length_c   1.000
_cell.angle_alpha   90.00
_cell.angle_beta   90.00
_cell.angle_gamma   90.00
#
_symmetry.space_group_name_H-M   'P 1'
#
loop_
_entity.id
_entity.type
_entity.pdbx_description
1 polymer ?
#
loop_
_entity_poly.entity_id
_entity_poly.type
_entity_poly.pdbx_seq_one_letter_code
_entity_poly.pdbx_strand_id
1 'polypeptide(L)'
;MTNPTFQKTLLACFVQAGSVLFIAPAQAQNTSEIGVGLGATNYRGELSPRYQFQNNRPALTAFYRKDVSVPITLRGGLTAGLLRADDGNVIGTNGAVPPLQAYRQTNTKGGLVEASAVAEYNFLDFHRRTDKVHFTPYLFGGVAVFYANTTTVSNAGLETLNRQGAMIGFAIPVGVGAKLALSTHWNLGAEIGARKALTDQLDHLGDQSPFLVNPHDQDWYYYNGLSLSYTFYKIHCPDSYKKNKELLK
;
A
#
# COMPACT_ATOMS: atom_id res chain seq x y z
N MET A 1 4.60 23.86 28.87
CA MET A 1 3.65 23.43 29.89
C MET A 1 2.46 22.78 29.23
N THR A 2 2.44 21.47 29.14
CA THR A 2 1.36 20.70 28.49
C THR A 2 0.19 20.55 29.48
N ASN A 3 -0.99 20.96 29.06
CA ASN A 3 -2.20 21.00 29.87
C ASN A 3 -2.63 19.56 30.24
N PRO A 4 -2.69 19.19 31.53
CA PRO A 4 -2.96 17.82 31.99
C PRO A 4 -4.35 17.30 31.59
N THR A 5 -5.30 18.18 31.28
CA THR A 5 -6.62 17.83 30.73
C THR A 5 -6.54 17.28 29.30
N PHE A 6 -5.66 17.83 28.45
CA PHE A 6 -5.49 17.37 27.08
C PHE A 6 -4.89 15.95 27.02
N GLN A 7 -3.95 15.65 27.93
CA GLN A 7 -3.33 14.33 28.03
C GLN A 7 -4.30 13.24 28.49
N LYS A 8 -5.21 13.57 29.41
CA LYS A 8 -6.26 12.65 29.89
C LYS A 8 -7.31 12.36 28.81
N THR A 9 -7.67 13.37 28.00
CA THR A 9 -8.63 13.18 26.89
C THR A 9 -8.04 12.32 25.78
N LEU A 10 -6.76 12.50 25.47
CA LEU A 10 -6.07 11.68 24.45
C LEU A 10 -5.95 10.21 24.90
N LEU A 11 -5.65 9.98 26.19
CA LEU A 11 -5.56 8.64 26.76
C LEU A 11 -6.95 7.93 26.79
N ALA A 12 -8.02 8.67 27.09
CA ALA A 12 -9.38 8.15 27.08
C ALA A 12 -9.84 7.76 25.66
N CYS A 13 -9.49 8.55 24.65
CA CYS A 13 -9.76 8.20 23.24
C CYS A 13 -9.01 6.94 22.78
N PHE A 14 -7.76 6.75 23.22
CA PHE A 14 -6.99 5.54 22.92
C PHE A 14 -7.55 4.29 23.61
N VAL A 15 -8.04 4.41 24.84
CA VAL A 15 -8.66 3.28 25.57
C VAL A 15 -10.01 2.91 24.98
N GLN A 16 -10.81 3.87 24.51
CA GLN A 16 -12.07 3.59 23.83
C GLN A 16 -11.87 3.01 22.43
N ALA A 17 -10.84 3.42 21.69
CA ALA A 17 -10.50 2.82 20.40
C ALA A 17 -10.03 1.35 20.55
N GLY A 18 -9.39 1.00 21.67
CA GLY A 18 -8.97 -0.38 21.98
C GLY A 18 -10.13 -1.32 22.34
N SER A 19 -11.24 -0.83 22.89
CA SER A 19 -12.38 -1.65 23.29
C SER A 19 -13.30 -2.06 22.14
N VAL A 20 -13.24 -1.39 20.98
CA VAL A 20 -14.02 -1.74 19.77
C VAL A 20 -13.44 -2.95 19.04
N LEU A 21 -12.20 -3.38 19.35
CA LEU A 21 -11.54 -4.53 18.72
C LEU A 21 -11.94 -5.91 19.29
N PHE A 22 -12.74 -5.97 20.35
CA PHE A 22 -13.32 -7.21 20.89
C PHE A 22 -14.74 -7.46 20.34
N ILE A 23 -14.92 -7.38 19.03
CA ILE A 23 -16.11 -7.94 18.39
C ILE A 23 -15.92 -9.45 18.41
N ALA A 24 -16.81 -10.15 19.15
CA ALA A 24 -16.87 -11.60 19.17
C ALA A 24 -16.82 -12.13 17.73
N PRO A 25 -16.04 -13.18 17.44
CA PRO A 25 -15.98 -13.73 16.09
C PRO A 25 -17.35 -14.28 15.74
N ALA A 26 -18.13 -13.52 14.96
CA ALA A 26 -19.13 -14.16 14.12
C ALA A 26 -18.35 -15.23 13.35
N GLN A 27 -18.82 -16.47 13.34
CA GLN A 27 -18.16 -17.59 12.66
C GLN A 27 -18.18 -17.32 11.15
N ALA A 28 -17.33 -16.39 10.73
CA ALA A 28 -16.99 -16.25 9.34
C ALA A 28 -16.27 -17.53 8.92
N GLN A 29 -16.65 -18.11 7.81
CA GLN A 29 -15.93 -19.20 7.21
C GLN A 29 -14.47 -18.75 7.15
N ASN A 30 -13.58 -19.49 7.83
CA ASN A 30 -12.18 -19.10 8.00
C ASN A 30 -11.45 -19.34 6.67
N THR A 31 -11.59 -18.39 5.75
CA THR A 31 -10.97 -18.42 4.43
C THR A 31 -9.63 -17.73 4.49
N SER A 32 -8.67 -18.31 3.80
CA SER A 32 -7.33 -17.77 3.62
C SER A 32 -7.01 -17.73 2.14
N GLU A 33 -6.28 -16.72 1.71
CA GLU A 33 -5.95 -16.51 0.31
C GLU A 33 -4.46 -16.18 0.19
N ILE A 34 -3.79 -16.80 -0.78
CA ILE A 34 -2.43 -16.45 -1.19
C ILE A 34 -2.46 -15.95 -2.62
N GLY A 35 -1.74 -14.90 -2.91
CA GLY A 35 -1.73 -14.32 -4.25
C GLY A 35 -0.42 -13.68 -4.63
N VAL A 36 -0.27 -13.51 -5.93
CA VAL A 36 0.82 -12.79 -6.57
C VAL A 36 0.25 -11.77 -7.54
N GLY A 37 0.94 -10.68 -7.75
CA GLY A 37 0.49 -9.63 -8.66
C GLY A 37 1.63 -8.99 -9.42
N LEU A 38 1.26 -8.44 -10.56
CA LEU A 38 2.09 -7.64 -11.43
C LEU A 38 1.52 -6.23 -11.49
N GLY A 39 2.37 -5.24 -11.41
CA GLY A 39 1.92 -3.86 -11.43
C GLY A 39 3.01 -2.89 -11.80
N ALA A 40 2.74 -1.63 -11.50
CA ALA A 40 3.67 -0.54 -11.68
C ALA A 40 3.74 0.31 -10.42
N THR A 41 4.95 0.70 -10.07
CA THR A 41 5.22 1.74 -9.07
C THR A 41 5.44 3.08 -9.76
N ASN A 42 5.02 4.15 -9.11
CA ASN A 42 5.22 5.52 -9.55
C ASN A 42 5.60 6.37 -8.34
N TYR A 43 6.63 7.17 -8.46
CA TYR A 43 7.07 8.10 -7.43
C TYR A 43 6.42 9.46 -7.63
N ARG A 44 6.00 10.08 -6.53
CA ARG A 44 5.57 11.47 -6.46
C ARG A 44 6.21 12.17 -5.27
N GLY A 45 6.96 13.18 -5.55
CA GLY A 45 7.64 14.03 -4.59
C GLY A 45 8.12 15.28 -5.31
N GLU A 46 9.20 15.88 -4.83
CA GLU A 46 9.73 17.13 -5.39
C GLU A 46 10.16 17.04 -6.85
N LEU A 47 10.68 15.86 -7.26
CA LEU A 47 11.11 15.60 -8.65
C LEU A 47 9.94 15.29 -9.57
N SER A 48 8.80 14.89 -9.05
CA SER A 48 7.60 14.58 -9.83
C SER A 48 6.36 15.00 -9.05
N PRO A 49 5.98 16.30 -9.07
CA PRO A 49 4.87 16.83 -8.26
C PRO A 49 3.50 16.31 -8.71
N ARG A 50 3.40 15.73 -9.90
CA ARG A 50 2.18 15.11 -10.44
C ARG A 50 2.44 13.68 -10.85
N TYR A 51 1.41 12.83 -10.77
CA TYR A 51 1.46 11.47 -11.30
C TYR A 51 1.74 11.50 -12.81
N GLN A 52 2.80 10.83 -13.24
CA GLN A 52 3.21 10.76 -14.64
C GLN A 52 3.34 9.30 -15.09
N PHE A 53 2.58 8.92 -16.10
CA PHE A 53 2.62 7.56 -16.63
C PHE A 53 4.01 7.15 -17.15
N GLN A 54 4.80 8.11 -17.61
CA GLN A 54 6.18 7.86 -18.10
C GLN A 54 7.13 7.40 -17.00
N ASN A 55 6.83 7.72 -15.74
CA ASN A 55 7.60 7.32 -14.56
C ASN A 55 7.16 5.97 -14.00
N ASN A 56 6.16 5.31 -14.58
CA ASN A 56 5.74 3.98 -14.17
C ASN A 56 6.86 2.97 -14.40
N ARG A 57 7.17 2.20 -13.36
CA ARG A 57 8.18 1.14 -13.38
C ARG A 57 7.57 -0.17 -12.90
N PRO A 58 8.01 -1.30 -13.45
CA PRO A 58 7.44 -2.59 -13.11
C PRO A 58 7.61 -2.89 -11.61
N ALA A 59 6.61 -3.56 -11.07
CA ALA A 59 6.59 -4.03 -9.70
C ALA A 59 5.91 -5.39 -9.60
N LEU A 60 6.37 -6.18 -8.64
CA LEU A 60 5.84 -7.48 -8.26
C LEU A 60 5.30 -7.39 -6.84
N THR A 61 4.19 -8.05 -6.56
CA THR A 61 3.67 -8.21 -5.22
C THR A 61 3.34 -9.67 -4.93
N ALA A 62 3.53 -10.07 -3.68
CA ALA A 62 3.04 -11.33 -3.15
C ALA A 62 2.32 -11.03 -1.84
N PHE A 63 1.20 -11.69 -1.56
CA PHE A 63 0.42 -11.41 -0.37
C PHE A 63 -0.29 -12.64 0.15
N TYR A 64 -0.60 -12.58 1.43
CA TYR A 64 -1.47 -13.49 2.14
C TYR A 64 -2.62 -12.69 2.75
N ARG A 65 -3.85 -13.16 2.52
CA ARG A 65 -5.07 -12.60 3.10
C ARG A 65 -5.72 -13.60 4.03
N LYS A 66 -6.30 -13.08 5.11
CA LYS A 66 -7.11 -13.86 6.04
C LYS A 66 -8.36 -13.09 6.37
N ASP A 67 -9.52 -13.69 6.15
CA ASP A 67 -10.80 -13.09 6.50
C ASP A 67 -11.02 -13.20 8.00
N VAL A 68 -11.28 -12.05 8.62
CA VAL A 68 -11.62 -11.93 10.04
C VAL A 68 -13.13 -11.87 10.22
N SER A 69 -13.81 -11.20 9.30
CA SER A 69 -15.28 -11.12 9.23
C SER A 69 -15.71 -10.99 7.79
N VAL A 70 -17.02 -11.04 7.51
CA VAL A 70 -17.55 -10.89 6.14
C VAL A 70 -17.02 -9.63 5.46
N PRO A 71 -17.05 -8.42 6.09
CA PRO A 71 -16.53 -7.22 5.45
C PRO A 71 -15.03 -6.99 5.66
N ILE A 72 -14.36 -7.66 6.62
CA ILE A 72 -12.99 -7.32 7.02
C ILE A 72 -12.03 -8.47 6.72
N THR A 73 -11.02 -8.17 5.91
CA THR A 73 -9.90 -9.06 5.57
C THR A 73 -8.60 -8.41 6.03
N LEU A 74 -7.73 -9.16 6.70
CA LEU A 74 -6.35 -8.74 6.97
C LEU A 74 -5.44 -9.25 5.87
N ARG A 75 -4.57 -8.40 5.37
CA ARG A 75 -3.58 -8.75 4.34
C ARG A 75 -2.18 -8.39 4.79
N GLY A 76 -1.28 -9.38 4.77
CA GLY A 76 0.16 -9.18 4.81
C GLY A 76 0.73 -9.28 3.40
N GLY A 77 1.59 -8.36 2.99
CA GLY A 77 2.12 -8.31 1.64
C GLY A 77 3.59 -7.92 1.58
N LEU A 78 4.25 -8.40 0.52
CA LEU A 78 5.59 -8.01 0.11
C LEU A 78 5.50 -7.46 -1.32
N THR A 79 6.04 -6.27 -1.54
CA THR A 79 6.07 -5.63 -2.86
C THR A 79 7.51 -5.26 -3.20
N ALA A 80 7.96 -5.64 -4.38
CA ALA A 80 9.24 -5.22 -4.93
C ALA A 80 9.00 -4.45 -6.23
N GLY A 81 9.56 -3.25 -6.34
CA GLY A 81 9.35 -2.38 -7.48
C GLY A 81 10.57 -1.52 -7.79
N LEU A 82 10.61 -0.99 -9.00
CA LEU A 82 11.59 -0.01 -9.42
C LEU A 82 10.99 1.39 -9.30
N LEU A 83 11.78 2.36 -8.87
CA LEU A 83 11.40 3.76 -8.80
C LEU A 83 12.14 4.57 -9.86
N ARG A 84 11.46 5.54 -10.44
CA ARG A 84 12.07 6.56 -11.30
C ARG A 84 11.33 7.88 -11.14
N ALA A 85 12.12 8.94 -11.00
CA ALA A 85 11.66 10.31 -11.13
C ALA A 85 12.63 11.07 -12.06
N ASP A 86 12.09 11.92 -12.92
CA ASP A 86 12.88 12.64 -13.92
C ASP A 86 12.27 14.04 -14.12
N ASP A 87 13.04 15.07 -13.81
CA ASP A 87 12.63 16.46 -13.99
C ASP A 87 12.25 16.78 -15.47
N GLY A 88 12.88 16.10 -16.42
CA GLY A 88 12.58 16.27 -17.84
C GLY A 88 11.17 15.79 -18.25
N ASN A 89 10.55 14.94 -17.44
CA ASN A 89 9.19 14.45 -17.69
C ASN A 89 8.10 15.39 -17.12
N VAL A 90 8.47 16.42 -16.35
CA VAL A 90 7.52 17.37 -15.76
C VAL A 90 7.05 18.36 -16.81
N ILE A 91 5.76 18.33 -17.12
CA ILE A 91 5.12 19.24 -18.07
C ILE A 91 4.39 20.33 -17.28
N GLY A 92 4.81 21.57 -17.45
CA GLY A 92 4.15 22.74 -16.89
C GLY A 92 2.83 23.09 -17.62
N THR A 93 2.12 24.09 -17.11
CA THR A 93 0.84 24.56 -17.67
C THR A 93 0.92 25.02 -19.13
N ASN A 94 2.11 25.42 -19.58
CA ASN A 94 2.36 25.90 -20.95
C ASN A 94 2.92 24.81 -21.88
N GLY A 95 2.92 23.54 -21.46
CA GLY A 95 3.48 22.44 -22.25
C GLY A 95 5.01 22.36 -22.24
N ALA A 96 5.70 23.28 -21.57
CA ALA A 96 7.16 23.29 -21.43
C ALA A 96 7.58 22.80 -20.03
N VAL A 97 8.82 22.35 -19.89
CA VAL A 97 9.40 22.00 -18.58
C VAL A 97 9.48 23.28 -17.74
N PRO A 98 9.00 23.27 -16.48
CA PRO A 98 9.07 24.47 -15.62
C PRO A 98 10.53 24.90 -15.36
N PRO A 99 10.78 26.20 -15.12
CA PRO A 99 12.14 26.74 -15.02
C PRO A 99 13.03 26.07 -13.97
N LEU A 100 12.48 25.70 -12.81
CA LEU A 100 13.22 25.02 -11.75
C LEU A 100 13.70 23.64 -12.19
N GLN A 101 12.82 22.83 -12.80
CA GLN A 101 13.14 21.50 -13.29
C GLN A 101 14.11 21.57 -14.49
N ALA A 102 13.93 22.56 -15.36
CA ALA A 102 14.84 22.79 -16.48
C ALA A 102 16.26 23.17 -16.01
N TYR A 103 16.38 23.88 -14.90
CA TYR A 103 17.66 24.24 -14.29
C TYR A 103 18.29 23.06 -13.54
N ARG A 104 17.49 22.34 -12.72
CA ARG A 104 17.96 21.29 -11.82
C ARG A 104 18.34 20.02 -12.57
N GLN A 105 17.61 19.65 -13.62
CA GLN A 105 17.81 18.46 -14.47
C GLN A 105 18.13 17.19 -13.66
N THR A 106 17.35 16.96 -12.61
CA THR A 106 17.58 15.85 -11.68
C THR A 106 16.86 14.60 -12.15
N ASN A 107 17.55 13.47 -12.04
CA ASN A 107 17.04 12.16 -12.35
C ASN A 107 17.33 11.22 -11.18
N THR A 108 16.28 10.60 -10.64
CA THR A 108 16.40 9.58 -9.58
C THR A 108 15.94 8.25 -10.11
N LYS A 109 16.74 7.20 -9.87
CA LYS A 109 16.43 5.81 -10.20
C LYS A 109 16.74 4.93 -8.99
N GLY A 110 15.95 3.90 -8.78
CA GLY A 110 16.23 2.98 -7.67
C GLY A 110 15.31 1.77 -7.63
N GLY A 111 15.51 0.97 -6.61
CA GLY A 111 14.66 -0.15 -6.25
C GLY A 111 14.05 0.05 -4.88
N LEU A 112 12.83 -0.46 -4.71
CA LEU A 112 12.08 -0.43 -3.47
C LEU A 112 11.58 -1.83 -3.15
N VAL A 113 11.73 -2.24 -1.88
CA VAL A 113 11.10 -3.44 -1.33
C VAL A 113 10.27 -3.01 -0.13
N GLU A 114 8.98 -3.35 -0.13
CA GLU A 114 8.02 -2.98 0.91
C GLU A 114 7.45 -4.24 1.56
N ALA A 115 7.38 -4.26 2.88
CA ALA A 115 6.57 -5.20 3.66
C ALA A 115 5.40 -4.43 4.27
N SER A 116 4.17 -4.89 4.04
CA SER A 116 2.96 -4.19 4.46
C SER A 116 2.00 -5.09 5.23
N ALA A 117 1.27 -4.48 6.18
CA ALA A 117 0.15 -5.07 6.88
C ALA A 117 -1.04 -4.11 6.78
N VAL A 118 -2.10 -4.55 6.12
CA VAL A 118 -3.28 -3.71 5.84
C VAL A 118 -4.57 -4.44 6.21
N ALA A 119 -5.58 -3.66 6.57
CA ALA A 119 -6.95 -4.10 6.70
C ALA A 119 -7.71 -3.70 5.42
N GLU A 120 -8.46 -4.64 4.86
CA GLU A 120 -9.34 -4.43 3.70
C GLU A 120 -10.79 -4.46 4.17
N TYR A 121 -11.56 -3.48 3.75
CA TYR A 121 -13.00 -3.45 3.93
C TYR A 121 -13.70 -3.79 2.61
N ASN A 122 -14.32 -4.96 2.55
CA ASN A 122 -15.05 -5.45 1.40
C ASN A 122 -16.51 -4.95 1.46
N PHE A 123 -16.98 -4.31 0.40
CA PHE A 123 -18.34 -3.74 0.37
C PHE A 123 -19.41 -4.78 0.10
N LEU A 124 -19.06 -5.87 -0.57
CA LEU A 124 -19.97 -6.94 -0.92
C LEU A 124 -19.49 -8.26 -0.31
N ASP A 125 -20.42 -9.17 -0.02
CA ASP A 125 -20.11 -10.51 0.46
C ASP A 125 -19.48 -11.35 -0.68
N PHE A 126 -18.17 -11.38 -0.70
CA PHE A 126 -17.39 -12.07 -1.72
C PHE A 126 -17.40 -13.60 -1.57
N HIS A 127 -17.76 -14.10 -0.37
CA HIS A 127 -17.67 -15.52 -0.03
C HIS A 127 -18.97 -16.28 -0.25
N ARG A 128 -20.07 -15.59 -0.49
CA ARG A 128 -21.39 -16.20 -0.73
C ARG A 128 -21.44 -16.80 -2.13
N ARG A 129 -21.25 -18.11 -2.24
CA ARG A 129 -21.10 -18.85 -3.49
C ARG A 129 -22.41 -19.19 -4.22
N THR A 130 -23.55 -18.76 -3.72
CA THR A 130 -24.84 -18.94 -4.37
C THR A 130 -25.07 -18.05 -5.60
N ASP A 131 -24.28 -16.97 -5.73
CA ASP A 131 -24.41 -16.01 -6.81
C ASP A 131 -23.51 -16.38 -7.99
N LYS A 132 -23.97 -16.11 -9.22
CA LYS A 132 -23.25 -16.45 -10.46
C LYS A 132 -21.99 -15.60 -10.68
N VAL A 133 -21.94 -14.38 -10.12
CA VAL A 133 -20.82 -13.45 -10.25
C VAL A 133 -20.41 -12.99 -8.87
N HIS A 134 -19.19 -13.33 -8.47
CA HIS A 134 -18.61 -12.92 -7.20
C HIS A 134 -17.64 -11.76 -7.44
N PHE A 135 -18.08 -10.56 -7.14
CA PHE A 135 -17.32 -9.32 -7.26
C PHE A 135 -17.45 -8.54 -5.97
N THR A 136 -16.34 -7.94 -5.52
CA THR A 136 -16.38 -6.96 -4.43
C THR A 136 -15.37 -5.85 -4.67
N PRO A 137 -15.79 -4.59 -4.65
CA PRO A 137 -14.87 -3.49 -4.43
C PRO A 137 -14.42 -3.50 -2.96
N TYR A 138 -13.23 -3.00 -2.69
CA TYR A 138 -12.73 -2.87 -1.33
C TYR A 138 -11.89 -1.60 -1.17
N LEU A 139 -11.86 -1.09 0.07
CA LEU A 139 -10.92 -0.09 0.52
C LEU A 139 -9.89 -0.77 1.40
N PHE A 140 -8.68 -0.24 1.42
CA PHE A 140 -7.66 -0.73 2.33
C PHE A 140 -6.84 0.39 2.94
N GLY A 141 -6.32 0.12 4.13
CA GLY A 141 -5.40 1.00 4.82
C GLY A 141 -4.60 0.24 5.86
N GLY A 142 -3.41 0.73 6.18
CA GLY A 142 -2.54 0.04 7.13
C GLY A 142 -1.19 0.70 7.32
N VAL A 143 -0.19 -0.14 7.59
CA VAL A 143 1.19 0.28 7.82
C VAL A 143 2.14 -0.54 6.95
N ALA A 144 3.24 0.07 6.58
CA ALA A 144 4.29 -0.58 5.82
C ALA A 144 5.68 -0.12 6.28
N VAL A 145 6.64 -1.01 6.09
CA VAL A 145 8.07 -0.71 6.19
C VAL A 145 8.65 -0.94 4.80
N PHE A 146 9.46 -0.01 4.33
CA PHE A 146 10.11 -0.15 3.05
C PHE A 146 11.62 0.02 3.16
N TYR A 147 12.34 -0.66 2.30
CA TYR A 147 13.76 -0.47 2.01
C TYR A 147 13.86 0.07 0.59
N ALA A 148 14.48 1.22 0.43
CA ALA A 148 14.76 1.82 -0.87
C ALA A 148 16.25 2.03 -1.05
N ASN A 149 16.74 1.74 -2.25
CA ASN A 149 18.10 2.07 -2.67
C ASN A 149 17.99 2.89 -3.94
N THR A 150 18.29 4.19 -3.83
CA THR A 150 18.10 5.16 -4.91
C THR A 150 19.40 5.87 -5.24
N THR A 151 19.53 6.22 -6.50
CA THR A 151 20.64 7.02 -7.03
C THR A 151 20.04 8.25 -7.67
N THR A 152 20.42 9.43 -7.16
CA THR A 152 19.97 10.72 -7.66
C THR A 152 21.15 11.44 -8.32
N VAL A 153 20.97 11.80 -9.57
CA VAL A 153 21.96 12.59 -10.34
C VAL A 153 21.31 13.92 -10.69
N SER A 154 21.97 15.01 -10.31
CA SER A 154 21.54 16.38 -10.64
C SER A 154 22.65 17.10 -11.41
N ASN A 155 22.29 17.77 -12.49
CA ASN A 155 23.19 18.56 -13.31
C ASN A 155 22.91 20.07 -13.13
N ALA A 156 22.63 20.51 -11.90
CA ALA A 156 22.34 21.90 -11.59
C ALA A 156 23.60 22.78 -11.78
N GLY A 157 23.66 23.53 -12.87
CA GLY A 157 24.75 24.45 -13.16
C GLY A 157 26.08 23.75 -13.46
N LEU A 158 27.16 24.21 -12.81
CA LEU A 158 28.54 23.73 -13.05
C LEU A 158 28.91 22.45 -12.25
N GLU A 159 28.05 22.01 -11.32
CA GLU A 159 28.34 20.84 -10.47
C GLU A 159 27.38 19.69 -10.75
N THR A 160 27.93 18.53 -11.08
CA THR A 160 27.17 17.28 -11.14
C THR A 160 27.17 16.64 -9.74
N LEU A 161 26.02 16.65 -9.09
CA LEU A 161 25.82 15.95 -7.83
C LEU A 161 25.36 14.53 -8.12
N ASN A 162 26.10 13.54 -7.63
CA ASN A 162 25.72 12.14 -7.67
C ASN A 162 25.57 11.64 -6.22
N ARG A 163 24.36 11.36 -5.80
CA ARG A 163 24.07 10.83 -4.47
C ARG A 163 23.47 9.42 -4.60
N GLN A 164 24.09 8.47 -3.94
CA GLN A 164 23.57 7.12 -3.83
C GLN A 164 23.42 6.78 -2.35
N GLY A 165 22.29 6.18 -2.00
CA GLY A 165 22.05 5.75 -0.64
C GLY A 165 20.94 4.72 -0.55
N ALA A 166 21.02 3.94 0.52
CA ALA A 166 20.00 3.00 0.92
C ALA A 166 19.34 3.51 2.20
N MET A 167 18.02 3.37 2.29
CA MET A 167 17.26 3.81 3.44
C MET A 167 16.17 2.81 3.80
N ILE A 168 15.80 2.81 5.08
CA ILE A 168 14.64 2.12 5.59
C ILE A 168 13.68 3.20 6.11
N GLY A 169 12.41 3.08 5.73
CA GLY A 169 11.39 4.02 6.16
C GLY A 169 10.06 3.34 6.45
N PHE A 170 9.18 4.10 7.10
CA PHE A 170 7.81 3.70 7.32
C PHE A 170 6.89 4.41 6.33
N ALA A 171 5.80 3.75 5.94
CA ALA A 171 4.78 4.33 5.08
C ALA A 171 3.38 3.94 5.55
N ILE A 172 2.41 4.75 5.18
CA ILE A 172 0.99 4.49 5.40
C ILE A 172 0.36 4.19 4.03
N PRO A 173 0.14 2.90 3.70
CA PRO A 173 -0.58 2.50 2.50
C PRO A 173 -2.07 2.75 2.66
N VAL A 174 -2.69 3.35 1.65
CA VAL A 174 -4.14 3.51 1.51
C VAL A 174 -4.53 3.33 0.05
N GLY A 175 -5.70 2.80 -0.21
CA GLY A 175 -6.13 2.63 -1.58
C GLY A 175 -7.46 1.93 -1.75
N VAL A 176 -7.75 1.64 -2.99
CA VAL A 176 -8.97 0.98 -3.44
C VAL A 176 -8.62 -0.19 -4.33
N GLY A 177 -9.48 -1.17 -4.37
CA GLY A 177 -9.33 -2.29 -5.27
C GLY A 177 -10.65 -2.99 -5.53
N ALA A 178 -10.58 -3.98 -6.38
CA ALA A 178 -11.70 -4.85 -6.71
C ALA A 178 -11.22 -6.29 -6.80
N LYS A 179 -12.05 -7.22 -6.35
CA LYS A 179 -11.84 -8.66 -6.45
C LYS A 179 -12.94 -9.27 -7.31
N LEU A 180 -12.58 -10.16 -8.19
CA LEU A 180 -13.48 -10.93 -9.04
C LEU A 180 -13.13 -12.42 -8.91
N ALA A 181 -14.08 -13.24 -8.47
CA ALA A 181 -13.88 -14.67 -8.45
C ALA A 181 -14.04 -15.23 -9.88
N LEU A 182 -12.97 -15.82 -10.39
CA LEU A 182 -12.96 -16.52 -11.68
C LEU A 182 -13.49 -17.95 -11.54
N SER A 183 -13.22 -18.56 -10.40
CA SER A 183 -13.68 -19.91 -10.06
C SER A 183 -13.83 -20.08 -8.55
N THR A 184 -14.11 -21.30 -8.12
CA THR A 184 -14.24 -21.66 -6.69
C THR A 184 -13.02 -21.26 -5.86
N HIS A 185 -11.82 -21.28 -6.42
CA HIS A 185 -10.57 -21.05 -5.71
C HIS A 185 -9.76 -19.87 -6.28
N TRP A 186 -9.95 -19.54 -7.56
CA TRP A 186 -9.14 -18.52 -8.23
C TRP A 186 -9.85 -17.17 -8.27
N ASN A 187 -9.12 -16.14 -7.87
CA ASN A 187 -9.62 -14.76 -7.88
C ASN A 187 -8.65 -13.87 -8.64
N LEU A 188 -9.22 -12.94 -9.40
CA LEU A 188 -8.53 -11.84 -10.03
C LEU A 188 -8.73 -10.59 -9.18
N GLY A 189 -7.65 -9.88 -8.90
CA GLY A 189 -7.68 -8.60 -8.18
C GLY A 189 -7.14 -7.47 -9.03
N ALA A 190 -7.69 -6.27 -8.85
CA ALA A 190 -7.12 -5.02 -9.34
C ALA A 190 -7.00 -4.07 -8.17
N GLU A 191 -5.87 -3.35 -8.07
CA GLU A 191 -5.58 -2.44 -6.95
C GLU A 191 -4.95 -1.15 -7.45
N ILE A 192 -5.37 -0.05 -6.85
CA ILE A 192 -4.75 1.27 -6.95
C ILE A 192 -4.51 1.76 -5.54
N GLY A 193 -3.25 2.00 -5.18
CA GLY A 193 -2.90 2.41 -3.83
C GLY A 193 -1.81 3.48 -3.80
N ALA A 194 -1.97 4.41 -2.87
CA ALA A 194 -1.01 5.42 -2.52
C ALA A 194 -0.32 5.03 -1.20
N ARG A 195 0.95 5.32 -1.09
CA ARG A 195 1.78 5.13 0.10
C ARG A 195 2.38 6.47 0.47
N LYS A 196 2.01 6.96 1.65
CA LYS A 196 2.62 8.16 2.21
C LYS A 196 3.85 7.75 3.00
N ALA A 197 5.05 8.07 2.52
CA ALA A 197 6.26 7.87 3.29
C ALA A 197 6.30 8.84 4.48
N LEU A 198 6.70 8.35 5.64
CA LEU A 198 6.90 9.18 6.84
C LEU A 198 8.33 9.76 6.90
N THR A 199 9.02 9.74 5.80
CA THR A 199 10.38 10.26 5.62
C THR A 199 10.47 11.04 4.31
N ASP A 200 11.26 12.09 4.32
CA ASP A 200 11.50 13.02 3.22
C ASP A 200 12.86 12.75 2.53
N GLN A 201 13.39 11.55 2.64
CA GLN A 201 14.72 11.22 2.14
C GLN A 201 14.73 10.25 0.96
N LEU A 202 13.55 9.96 0.38
CA LEU A 202 13.45 8.97 -0.69
C LEU A 202 14.19 9.40 -1.97
N ASP A 203 14.30 10.70 -2.20
CA ASP A 203 14.99 11.30 -3.35
C ASP A 203 16.36 11.90 -3.00
N HIS A 204 16.82 11.81 -1.73
CA HIS A 204 18.05 12.41 -1.22
C HIS A 204 18.15 13.94 -1.35
N LEU A 205 17.01 14.62 -1.50
CA LEU A 205 16.95 16.07 -1.59
C LEU A 205 16.65 16.77 -0.24
N GLY A 206 16.63 16.03 0.87
CA GLY A 206 16.36 16.55 2.22
C GLY A 206 17.20 17.77 2.61
N ASP A 207 16.82 18.49 3.65
CA ASP A 207 17.21 19.84 4.14
C ASP A 207 18.71 20.23 4.15
N GLN A 208 19.60 19.36 3.73
CA GLN A 208 21.06 19.58 3.83
C GLN A 208 21.72 20.18 2.59
N SER A 209 20.95 20.50 1.56
CA SER A 209 21.52 21.10 0.35
C SER A 209 21.14 22.57 0.21
N PRO A 210 22.05 23.55 0.48
CA PRO A 210 21.73 24.96 0.38
C PRO A 210 21.44 25.45 -1.04
N PHE A 211 21.64 24.61 -2.04
CA PHE A 211 21.46 24.91 -3.47
C PHE A 211 20.17 24.31 -4.06
N LEU A 212 19.44 23.47 -3.32
CA LEU A 212 18.20 22.86 -3.77
C LEU A 212 17.05 23.34 -2.89
N VAL A 213 16.13 24.08 -3.51
CA VAL A 213 14.91 24.52 -2.82
C VAL A 213 14.06 23.28 -2.55
N ASN A 214 13.89 22.96 -1.26
CA ASN A 214 13.05 21.87 -0.78
C ASN A 214 11.79 22.44 -0.12
N PRO A 215 10.62 22.40 -0.75
CA PRO A 215 9.36 22.85 -0.17
C PRO A 215 8.71 21.79 0.72
N HIS A 216 9.43 21.10 1.61
CA HIS A 216 8.91 20.28 2.72
C HIS A 216 7.67 19.41 2.42
N ASP A 217 7.60 18.78 1.26
CA ASP A 217 6.50 17.88 0.93
C ASP A 217 6.94 16.42 1.15
N GLN A 218 6.18 15.70 1.99
CA GLN A 218 6.43 14.28 2.26
C GLN A 218 6.30 13.45 0.98
N ASP A 219 7.23 12.53 0.77
CA ASP A 219 7.27 11.66 -0.39
C ASP A 219 6.07 10.70 -0.45
N TRP A 220 5.53 10.55 -1.65
CA TRP A 220 4.50 9.58 -1.95
C TRP A 220 4.98 8.62 -3.03
N TYR A 221 4.57 7.38 -2.93
CA TYR A 221 4.68 6.45 -4.05
C TYR A 221 3.37 5.68 -4.25
N TYR A 222 3.12 5.33 -5.48
CA TYR A 222 1.89 4.65 -5.90
C TYR A 222 2.24 3.25 -6.36
N TYR A 223 1.32 2.33 -6.13
CA TYR A 223 1.32 1.01 -6.73
C TYR A 223 -0.03 0.78 -7.38
N ASN A 224 -0.01 0.38 -8.66
CA ASN A 224 -1.18 0.01 -9.41
C ASN A 224 -0.91 -1.34 -10.04
N GLY A 225 -1.80 -2.31 -9.85
CA GLY A 225 -1.50 -3.66 -10.35
C GLY A 225 -2.71 -4.56 -10.44
N LEU A 226 -2.48 -5.67 -11.13
CA LEU A 226 -3.38 -6.81 -11.20
C LEU A 226 -2.78 -7.96 -10.41
N SER A 227 -3.62 -8.77 -9.80
CA SER A 227 -3.19 -9.91 -9.00
C SER A 227 -4.05 -11.12 -9.28
N LEU A 228 -3.43 -12.28 -9.18
CA LEU A 228 -4.09 -13.58 -9.20
C LEU A 228 -3.88 -14.25 -7.84
N SER A 229 -4.94 -14.78 -7.27
CA SER A 229 -4.88 -15.40 -5.95
C SER A 229 -5.68 -16.69 -5.87
N TYR A 230 -5.29 -17.52 -4.93
CA TYR A 230 -5.91 -18.81 -4.65
C TYR A 230 -6.47 -18.84 -3.23
N THR A 231 -7.74 -19.18 -3.09
CA THR A 231 -8.47 -19.23 -1.82
C THR A 231 -8.51 -20.64 -1.27
N PHE A 232 -8.15 -20.78 -0.01
CA PHE A 232 -8.25 -22.01 0.78
C PHE A 232 -9.48 -21.93 1.68
N TYR A 233 -10.34 -22.95 1.62
CA TYR A 233 -11.53 -23.07 2.45
C TYR A 233 -11.28 -24.09 3.56
N LYS A 234 -11.43 -23.66 4.81
CA LYS A 234 -11.41 -24.56 5.96
C LYS A 234 -12.85 -24.79 6.41
N ILE A 235 -13.43 -25.91 5.97
CA ILE A 235 -14.77 -26.33 6.41
C ILE A 235 -14.64 -26.90 7.82
N HIS A 236 -15.14 -26.18 8.83
CA HIS A 236 -15.33 -26.72 10.16
C HIS A 236 -16.67 -27.43 10.19
N CYS A 237 -16.66 -28.76 10.10
CA CYS A 237 -17.85 -29.55 10.45
C CYS A 237 -18.08 -29.41 11.95
N PRO A 238 -19.28 -29.01 12.40
CA PRO A 238 -19.57 -28.97 13.83
C PRO A 238 -19.42 -30.36 14.44
N ASP A 239 -18.63 -30.48 15.50
CA ASP A 239 -18.32 -31.73 16.22
C ASP A 239 -19.52 -32.36 16.95
N SER A 240 -20.72 -31.73 16.91
CA SER A 240 -21.87 -32.13 17.69
C SER A 240 -22.57 -33.41 17.23
N TYR A 241 -22.28 -33.92 16.03
CA TYR A 241 -22.94 -35.15 15.55
C TYR A 241 -22.33 -36.45 16.13
N LYS A 242 -21.12 -36.39 16.68
CA LYS A 242 -20.44 -37.57 17.23
C LYS A 242 -20.73 -37.86 18.72
N LYS A 243 -21.36 -36.95 19.44
CA LYS A 243 -21.54 -37.05 20.90
C LYS A 243 -22.92 -37.51 21.37
N ASN A 244 -23.95 -37.43 20.55
CA ASN A 244 -25.28 -37.86 20.95
C ASN A 244 -25.61 -39.26 20.39
N LYS A 245 -25.14 -40.31 21.07
CA LYS A 245 -25.54 -41.70 20.79
C LYS A 245 -27.02 -41.98 21.05
N GLU A 246 -27.75 -41.07 21.68
CA GLU A 246 -29.17 -41.20 21.99
C GLU A 246 -30.11 -40.84 20.83
N LEU A 247 -29.62 -40.16 19.79
CA LEU A 247 -30.42 -39.83 18.61
C LEU A 247 -30.38 -40.89 17.51
N LEU A 248 -29.72 -42.04 17.78
CA LEU A 248 -29.61 -43.17 16.86
C LEU A 248 -30.36 -44.41 17.34
N LYS A 249 -31.38 -44.24 18.22
CA LYS A 249 -32.32 -45.31 18.59
C LYS A 249 -33.67 -45.08 17.99
#